data_36942167042495f7aaa0fec4f3dc17e9
#
_entry.id   36942167042495f7aaa0fec4f3dc17e9
#
_cell.length_a   1.000
_cell.length_b   1.000
_cell.length_c   1.000
_cell.angle_alpha   90.00
_cell.angle_beta   90.00
_cell.angle_gamma   90.00
#
_symmetry.space_group_name_H-M   'P 1'
#
loop_
_entity.id
_entity.type
_entity.pdbx_description
1 polymer ?
#
loop_
_entity_poly.entity_id
_entity_poly.type
_entity_poly.pdbx_seq_one_letter_code
_entity_poly.pdbx_strand_id
1 'polypeptide(L)'
;MSNLTIPTGLIASRRALLGGTGQAVLSATAVALLIGCESMAAGSQSSAATVEADVNILNTALGLEYQAIDAYNQGAGSKLLSDGSLRVALAFQADHKKHAEALAAAIKKLGGKAMGPKVHYDVGADKARSEGDVLKLALSLEKSAAETYASVVPVFANRDLAKVAAQLAATEAMHYALLSNALAMGTGIGASGFFPA
;
A
#
# COMPACT_ATOMS: atom_id res chain seq x y z
N MET A 1 7.51 17.57 42.01
CA MET A 1 6.45 16.67 41.47
C MET A 1 5.50 17.53 40.65
N SER A 2 5.72 17.60 39.34
CA SER A 2 4.93 18.46 38.46
C SER A 2 3.85 17.63 37.79
N ASN A 3 2.59 17.92 38.13
CA ASN A 3 1.42 17.28 37.54
C ASN A 3 1.27 17.73 36.07
N LEU A 4 1.42 16.81 35.16
CA LEU A 4 1.12 17.02 33.75
C LEU A 4 -0.40 16.85 33.54
N THR A 5 -1.11 17.96 33.39
CA THR A 5 -2.56 17.95 33.11
C THR A 5 -2.75 17.80 31.61
N ILE A 6 -3.29 16.65 31.15
CA ILE A 6 -3.66 16.41 29.76
C ILE A 6 -4.99 17.14 29.48
N PRO A 7 -5.07 18.00 28.43
CA PRO A 7 -6.32 18.67 28.11
C PRO A 7 -7.36 17.68 27.56
N THR A 8 -8.53 17.67 28.18
CA THR A 8 -9.69 16.77 27.96
C THR A 8 -10.51 17.12 26.69
N GLY A 9 -9.87 17.64 25.63
CA GLY A 9 -10.56 18.20 24.46
C GLY A 9 -10.55 17.38 23.16
N LEU A 10 -10.02 16.15 23.16
CA LEU A 10 -9.86 15.33 21.94
C LEU A 10 -10.56 13.98 22.00
N ILE A 11 -11.69 13.87 22.67
CA ILE A 11 -12.58 12.72 22.53
C ILE A 11 -13.64 13.05 21.47
N ALA A 12 -13.25 13.02 20.19
CA ALA A 12 -14.22 12.93 19.12
C ALA A 12 -15.04 11.65 19.32
N SER A 13 -16.36 11.79 19.45
CA SER A 13 -17.25 10.69 19.79
C SER A 13 -17.13 9.60 18.70
N ARG A 14 -16.97 8.35 19.15
CA ARG A 14 -16.90 7.15 18.30
C ARG A 14 -18.09 7.00 17.33
N ARG A 15 -19.20 7.70 17.58
CA ARG A 15 -20.38 7.74 16.70
C ARG A 15 -20.20 8.60 15.46
N ALA A 16 -19.32 9.59 15.46
CA ALA A 16 -19.03 10.42 14.30
C ALA A 16 -18.18 9.69 13.24
N LEU A 17 -17.44 8.65 13.66
CA LEU A 17 -16.60 7.87 12.77
C LEU A 17 -17.38 6.80 11.97
N LEU A 18 -18.59 6.45 12.38
CA LEU A 18 -19.38 5.37 11.77
C LEU A 18 -20.55 5.89 10.92
N GLY A 19 -20.77 7.19 10.83
CA GLY A 19 -21.91 7.82 10.14
C GLY A 19 -21.59 8.49 8.81
N GLY A 20 -20.37 8.51 8.38
CA GLY A 20 -19.97 9.02 7.07
C GLY A 20 -19.81 7.90 6.07
N THR A 21 -20.44 8.02 4.91
CA THR A 21 -20.10 7.25 3.70
C THR A 21 -18.68 7.57 3.29
N GLY A 22 -17.73 7.02 4.05
CA GLY A 22 -16.29 7.18 3.84
C GLY A 22 -15.84 6.32 2.68
N GLN A 23 -16.07 6.78 1.47
CA GLN A 23 -15.31 6.30 0.32
C GLN A 23 -13.85 6.73 0.50
N ALA A 24 -12.98 5.76 0.34
CA ALA A 24 -11.53 5.81 0.43
C ALA A 24 -10.87 7.08 -0.15
N VAL A 25 -10.72 8.13 0.66
CA VAL A 25 -10.03 9.38 0.25
C VAL A 25 -8.54 9.34 0.57
N LEU A 26 -8.04 8.28 1.23
CA LEU A 26 -6.65 8.22 1.69
C LEU A 26 -5.63 7.95 0.57
N SER A 27 -6.00 7.22 -0.48
CA SER A 27 -5.10 6.93 -1.60
C SER A 27 -4.81 8.15 -2.50
N ALA A 28 -5.78 9.06 -2.66
CA ALA A 28 -5.58 10.29 -3.42
C ALA A 28 -4.58 11.25 -2.75
N THR A 29 -4.50 11.22 -1.42
CA THR A 29 -3.58 12.08 -0.66
C THR A 29 -2.13 11.60 -0.76
N ALA A 30 -1.89 10.30 -0.81
CA ALA A 30 -0.54 9.75 -1.01
C ALA A 30 0.01 10.09 -2.41
N VAL A 31 -0.82 10.00 -3.45
CA VAL A 31 -0.47 10.39 -4.82
C VAL A 31 -0.20 11.90 -4.92
N ALA A 32 -1.01 12.74 -4.27
CA ALA A 32 -0.81 14.19 -4.28
C ALA A 32 0.50 14.61 -3.61
N LEU A 33 0.95 13.88 -2.57
CA LEU A 33 2.22 14.15 -1.90
C LEU A 33 3.44 13.82 -2.77
N LEU A 34 3.37 12.81 -3.64
CA LEU A 34 4.43 12.51 -4.60
C LEU A 34 4.57 13.60 -5.68
N ILE A 35 3.45 14.25 -6.05
CA ILE A 35 3.41 15.31 -7.07
C ILE A 35 3.74 16.67 -6.44
N GLY A 36 3.41 16.89 -5.16
CA GLY A 36 3.51 18.17 -4.47
C GLY A 36 4.85 18.51 -3.81
N CYS A 37 5.90 17.70 -3.95
CA CYS A 37 7.22 17.97 -3.36
C CYS A 37 7.98 19.09 -4.08
N GLU A 38 7.39 20.27 -4.25
CA GLU A 38 8.09 21.41 -4.87
C GLU A 38 8.82 22.32 -3.90
N SER A 39 8.74 22.14 -2.60
CA SER A 39 9.39 23.08 -1.68
C SER A 39 9.96 22.40 -0.45
N MET A 40 11.21 22.03 -0.51
CA MET A 40 12.22 22.02 0.56
C MET A 40 13.58 21.58 0.01
N ALA A 41 14.08 22.28 -1.01
CA ALA A 41 15.49 22.16 -1.40
C ALA A 41 16.32 23.17 -0.61
N ALA A 42 16.61 22.86 0.63
CA ALA A 42 17.68 23.54 1.37
C ALA A 42 18.44 22.50 2.20
N GLY A 43 19.55 22.01 1.64
CA GLY A 43 20.65 21.48 2.43
C GLY A 43 20.83 19.98 2.54
N SER A 44 20.93 19.27 1.43
CA SER A 44 21.84 18.14 1.20
C SER A 44 21.67 17.71 -0.25
N GLN A 45 22.62 18.02 -1.11
CA GLN A 45 22.67 17.39 -2.42
C GLN A 45 22.90 15.90 -2.19
N SER A 46 21.84 15.09 -2.37
CA SER A 46 21.95 13.64 -2.39
C SER A 46 23.01 13.28 -3.44
N SER A 47 23.99 12.47 -3.07
CA SER A 47 24.97 12.01 -4.06
C SER A 47 24.25 11.22 -5.16
N ALA A 48 24.81 11.17 -6.38
CA ALA A 48 24.24 10.39 -7.47
C ALA A 48 24.00 8.92 -7.04
N ALA A 49 24.89 8.36 -6.23
CA ALA A 49 24.74 7.00 -5.69
C ALA A 49 23.53 6.85 -4.77
N THR A 50 23.18 7.85 -3.95
CA THR A 50 21.99 7.80 -3.09
C THR A 50 20.69 7.92 -3.90
N VAL A 51 20.69 8.74 -4.95
CA VAL A 51 19.55 8.85 -5.87
C VAL A 51 19.33 7.53 -6.63
N GLU A 52 20.40 6.91 -7.11
CA GLU A 52 20.33 5.61 -7.78
C GLU A 52 19.78 4.52 -6.85
N ALA A 53 20.22 4.47 -5.59
CA ALA A 53 19.71 3.56 -4.59
C ALA A 53 18.19 3.76 -4.37
N ASP A 54 17.73 4.99 -4.20
CA ASP A 54 16.30 5.32 -4.06
C ASP A 54 15.50 4.90 -5.32
N VAL A 55 16.03 5.14 -6.52
CA VAL A 55 15.41 4.70 -7.79
C VAL A 55 15.28 3.18 -7.87
N ASN A 56 16.29 2.43 -7.39
CA ASN A 56 16.24 0.97 -7.38
C ASN A 56 15.18 0.44 -6.42
N ILE A 57 15.03 1.05 -5.23
CA ILE A 57 13.97 0.71 -4.28
C ILE A 57 12.60 0.99 -4.90
N LEU A 58 12.41 2.15 -5.51
CA LEU A 58 11.14 2.51 -6.15
C LEU A 58 10.79 1.58 -7.32
N ASN A 59 11.77 1.13 -8.13
CA ASN A 59 11.53 0.16 -9.19
C ASN A 59 11.15 -1.21 -8.64
N THR A 60 11.75 -1.65 -7.53
CA THR A 60 11.35 -2.89 -6.84
C THR A 60 9.90 -2.79 -6.39
N ALA A 61 9.52 -1.69 -5.74
CA ALA A 61 8.15 -1.42 -5.32
C ALA A 61 7.19 -1.38 -6.53
N LEU A 62 7.56 -0.70 -7.60
CA LEU A 62 6.76 -0.64 -8.83
C LEU A 62 6.50 -2.03 -9.44
N GLY A 63 7.50 -2.92 -9.38
CA GLY A 63 7.34 -4.31 -9.82
C GLY A 63 6.31 -5.08 -8.98
N LEU A 64 6.25 -4.83 -7.67
CA LEU A 64 5.25 -5.43 -6.78
C LEU A 64 3.84 -4.89 -7.06
N GLU A 65 3.69 -3.58 -7.33
CA GLU A 65 2.41 -3.01 -7.73
C GLU A 65 1.89 -3.63 -9.04
N TYR A 66 2.75 -3.80 -10.05
CA TYR A 66 2.35 -4.47 -11.28
C TYR A 66 1.95 -5.94 -11.06
N GLN A 67 2.63 -6.63 -10.16
CA GLN A 67 2.27 -7.98 -9.77
C GLN A 67 0.90 -8.02 -9.08
N ALA A 68 0.62 -7.09 -8.17
CA ALA A 68 -0.66 -6.98 -7.49
C ALA A 68 -1.80 -6.65 -8.49
N ILE A 69 -1.59 -5.70 -9.41
CA ILE A 69 -2.56 -5.35 -10.45
C ILE A 69 -2.94 -6.59 -11.27
N ASP A 70 -1.96 -7.40 -11.68
CA ASP A 70 -2.22 -8.62 -12.45
C ASP A 70 -2.87 -9.71 -11.61
N ALA A 71 -2.46 -9.87 -10.35
CA ALA A 71 -3.09 -10.80 -9.42
C ALA A 71 -4.59 -10.50 -9.23
N TYR A 72 -4.93 -9.21 -9.05
CA TYR A 72 -6.33 -8.79 -8.96
C TYR A 72 -7.09 -8.98 -10.29
N ASN A 73 -6.44 -8.80 -11.45
CA ASN A 73 -7.03 -9.15 -12.74
C ASN A 73 -7.36 -10.64 -12.83
N GLN A 74 -6.41 -11.49 -12.44
CA GLN A 74 -6.60 -12.95 -12.44
C GLN A 74 -7.71 -13.37 -11.49
N GLY A 75 -7.72 -12.82 -10.25
CA GLY A 75 -8.77 -13.06 -9.27
C GLY A 75 -10.15 -12.64 -9.75
N ALA A 76 -10.28 -11.43 -10.29
CA ALA A 76 -11.53 -10.93 -10.85
C ALA A 76 -12.00 -11.74 -12.06
N GLY A 77 -11.06 -12.18 -12.92
CA GLY A 77 -11.36 -13.03 -14.09
C GLY A 77 -11.68 -14.47 -13.78
N SER A 78 -11.40 -14.95 -12.58
CA SER A 78 -11.58 -16.35 -12.18
C SER A 78 -13.06 -16.81 -12.13
N LYS A 79 -14.00 -15.85 -12.02
CA LYS A 79 -15.44 -16.08 -11.78
C LYS A 79 -15.75 -16.81 -10.47
N LEU A 80 -14.80 -16.84 -9.54
CA LEU A 80 -14.95 -17.46 -8.22
C LEU A 80 -15.45 -16.47 -7.17
N LEU A 81 -15.32 -15.16 -7.41
CA LEU A 81 -15.69 -14.11 -6.47
C LEU A 81 -17.19 -13.83 -6.51
N SER A 82 -17.80 -13.65 -5.35
CA SER A 82 -19.12 -13.04 -5.22
C SER A 82 -19.11 -11.60 -5.72
N ASP A 83 -20.29 -11.05 -6.05
CA ASP A 83 -20.40 -9.64 -6.47
C ASP A 83 -19.82 -8.66 -5.45
N GLY A 84 -19.93 -8.97 -4.16
CA GLY A 84 -19.38 -8.18 -3.07
C GLY A 84 -17.84 -8.17 -3.11
N SER A 85 -17.25 -9.34 -3.14
CA SER A 85 -15.79 -9.52 -3.18
C SER A 85 -15.19 -9.01 -4.48
N LEU A 86 -15.89 -9.17 -5.60
CA LEU A 86 -15.46 -8.64 -6.89
C LEU A 86 -15.35 -7.10 -6.85
N ARG A 87 -16.36 -6.42 -6.28
CA ARG A 87 -16.28 -4.94 -6.12
C ARG A 87 -15.09 -4.51 -5.28
N VAL A 88 -14.81 -5.20 -4.18
CA VAL A 88 -13.65 -4.92 -3.33
C VAL A 88 -12.35 -5.18 -4.09
N ALA A 89 -12.23 -6.30 -4.78
CA ALA A 89 -11.05 -6.63 -5.58
C ALA A 89 -10.75 -5.57 -6.65
N LEU A 90 -11.77 -5.09 -7.36
CA LEU A 90 -11.62 -4.03 -8.35
C LEU A 90 -11.25 -2.68 -7.72
N ALA A 91 -11.74 -2.38 -6.51
CA ALA A 91 -11.34 -1.17 -5.79
C ALA A 91 -9.86 -1.22 -5.37
N PHE A 92 -9.41 -2.35 -4.82
CA PHE A 92 -7.99 -2.53 -4.45
C PHE A 92 -7.08 -2.49 -5.67
N GLN A 93 -7.48 -3.14 -6.78
CA GLN A 93 -6.75 -3.03 -8.04
C GLN A 93 -6.61 -1.57 -8.50
N ALA A 94 -7.66 -0.76 -8.36
CA ALA A 94 -7.61 0.64 -8.74
C ALA A 94 -6.63 1.43 -7.84
N ASP A 95 -6.50 1.07 -6.58
CA ASP A 95 -5.51 1.68 -5.69
C ASP A 95 -4.08 1.26 -6.08
N HIS A 96 -3.82 -0.01 -6.35
CA HIS A 96 -2.51 -0.45 -6.88
C HIS A 96 -2.13 0.23 -8.20
N LYS A 97 -3.08 0.48 -9.10
CA LYS A 97 -2.82 1.27 -10.32
C LYS A 97 -2.35 2.68 -10.01
N LYS A 98 -2.99 3.37 -9.06
CA LYS A 98 -2.57 4.71 -8.61
C LYS A 98 -1.20 4.68 -7.93
N HIS A 99 -0.91 3.65 -7.12
CA HIS A 99 0.39 3.45 -6.51
C HIS A 99 1.48 3.28 -7.58
N ALA A 100 1.25 2.43 -8.58
CA ALA A 100 2.17 2.22 -9.70
C ALA A 100 2.43 3.50 -10.49
N GLU A 101 1.39 4.28 -10.80
CA GLU A 101 1.51 5.58 -11.48
C GLU A 101 2.36 6.56 -10.66
N ALA A 102 2.12 6.63 -9.36
CA ALA A 102 2.84 7.50 -8.45
C ALA A 102 4.32 7.12 -8.33
N LEU A 103 4.62 5.82 -8.20
CA LEU A 103 6.00 5.31 -8.15
C LEU A 103 6.73 5.59 -9.46
N ALA A 104 6.11 5.34 -10.62
CA ALA A 104 6.69 5.63 -11.93
C ALA A 104 6.98 7.13 -12.10
N ALA A 105 6.08 8.01 -11.65
CA ALA A 105 6.29 9.44 -11.66
C ALA A 105 7.46 9.87 -10.76
N ALA A 106 7.57 9.29 -9.56
CA ALA A 106 8.68 9.56 -8.63
C ALA A 106 10.03 9.13 -9.23
N ILE A 107 10.11 7.95 -9.84
CA ILE A 107 11.31 7.47 -10.52
C ILE A 107 11.74 8.45 -11.62
N LYS A 108 10.78 8.88 -12.46
CA LYS A 108 11.04 9.83 -13.53
C LYS A 108 11.52 11.19 -12.98
N LYS A 109 10.93 11.68 -11.89
CA LYS A 109 11.34 12.93 -11.22
C LYS A 109 12.77 12.86 -10.71
N LEU A 110 13.23 11.69 -10.27
CA LEU A 110 14.61 11.45 -9.86
C LEU A 110 15.59 11.28 -11.05
N GLY A 111 15.11 11.33 -12.29
CA GLY A 111 15.93 11.10 -13.49
C GLY A 111 16.13 9.62 -13.80
N GLY A 112 15.46 8.71 -13.08
CA GLY A 112 15.55 7.29 -13.29
C GLY A 112 14.63 6.80 -14.43
N LYS A 113 14.81 5.54 -14.81
CA LYS A 113 13.94 4.83 -15.75
C LYS A 113 13.00 3.90 -15.00
N ALA A 114 11.69 4.17 -15.07
CA ALA A 114 10.69 3.28 -14.51
C ALA A 114 10.64 1.97 -15.31
N MET A 115 10.55 0.83 -14.60
CA MET A 115 10.31 -0.46 -15.23
C MET A 115 8.88 -0.53 -15.76
N GLY A 116 8.67 -1.34 -16.80
CA GLY A 116 7.33 -1.64 -17.30
C GLY A 116 6.75 -2.91 -16.66
N PRO A 117 5.42 -3.12 -16.77
CA PRO A 117 4.80 -4.35 -16.32
C PRO A 117 5.23 -5.53 -17.18
N LYS A 118 5.21 -6.74 -16.61
CA LYS A 118 5.27 -7.98 -17.38
C LYS A 118 3.90 -8.27 -17.98
N VAL A 119 3.87 -9.10 -19.02
CA VAL A 119 2.61 -9.55 -19.64
C VAL A 119 1.77 -10.38 -18.67
N HIS A 120 2.42 -11.13 -17.79
CA HIS A 120 1.79 -12.00 -16.81
C HIS A 120 2.73 -12.24 -15.62
N TYR A 121 2.13 -12.38 -14.43
CA TYR A 121 2.83 -12.76 -13.20
C TYR A 121 2.26 -14.09 -12.70
N ASP A 122 3.12 -15.07 -12.48
CA ASP A 122 2.72 -16.31 -11.82
C ASP A 122 2.56 -16.04 -10.32
N VAL A 123 1.32 -15.87 -9.90
CA VAL A 123 0.93 -15.66 -8.50
C VAL A 123 0.21 -16.87 -7.93
N GLY A 124 0.10 -17.95 -8.71
CA GLY A 124 -0.62 -19.17 -8.31
C GLY A 124 -2.14 -19.03 -8.31
N ALA A 125 -2.70 -18.03 -9.00
CA ALA A 125 -4.14 -17.82 -9.08
C ALA A 125 -4.86 -18.96 -9.82
N ASP A 126 -4.17 -19.63 -10.73
CA ASP A 126 -4.64 -20.83 -11.45
C ASP A 126 -4.95 -22.02 -10.53
N LYS A 127 -4.42 -22.01 -9.31
CA LYS A 127 -4.65 -23.05 -8.28
C LYS A 127 -5.91 -22.80 -7.45
N ALA A 128 -6.47 -21.60 -7.50
CA ALA A 128 -7.68 -21.28 -6.75
C ALA A 128 -8.88 -22.09 -7.25
N ARG A 129 -9.70 -22.59 -6.33
CA ARG A 129 -10.91 -23.39 -6.60
C ARG A 129 -12.15 -22.81 -5.92
N SER A 130 -11.98 -21.80 -5.09
CA SER A 130 -13.06 -21.17 -4.34
C SER A 130 -12.77 -19.67 -4.16
N GLU A 131 -13.80 -18.90 -3.80
CA GLU A 131 -13.66 -17.52 -3.37
C GLU A 131 -12.64 -17.39 -2.23
N GLY A 132 -12.72 -18.31 -1.25
CA GLY A 132 -11.78 -18.31 -0.12
C GLY A 132 -10.32 -18.47 -0.54
N ASP A 133 -10.04 -19.23 -1.63
CA ASP A 133 -8.67 -19.37 -2.13
C ASP A 133 -8.18 -18.08 -2.77
N VAL A 134 -9.03 -17.40 -3.56
CA VAL A 134 -8.72 -16.10 -4.16
C VAL A 134 -8.46 -15.04 -3.08
N LEU A 135 -9.32 -14.99 -2.05
CA LEU A 135 -9.18 -14.05 -0.94
C LEU A 135 -7.90 -14.32 -0.11
N LYS A 136 -7.54 -15.59 0.11
CA LYS A 136 -6.28 -15.96 0.80
C LYS A 136 -5.05 -15.56 -0.01
N LEU A 137 -5.09 -15.75 -1.33
CA LEU A 137 -4.01 -15.29 -2.21
C LEU A 137 -3.86 -13.77 -2.11
N ALA A 138 -4.95 -13.01 -2.27
CA ALA A 138 -4.94 -11.57 -2.12
C ALA A 138 -4.40 -11.15 -0.74
N LEU A 139 -4.88 -11.78 0.34
CA LEU A 139 -4.42 -11.52 1.70
C LEU A 139 -2.88 -11.67 1.84
N SER A 140 -2.31 -12.72 1.24
CA SER A 140 -0.87 -12.94 1.30
C SER A 140 -0.07 -11.88 0.52
N LEU A 141 -0.61 -11.41 -0.60
CA LEU A 141 0.01 -10.35 -1.40
C LEU A 141 -0.02 -9.01 -0.67
N GLU A 142 -1.16 -8.63 -0.08
CA GLU A 142 -1.28 -7.39 0.70
C GLU A 142 -0.36 -7.38 1.92
N LYS A 143 -0.27 -8.53 2.63
CA LYS A 143 0.67 -8.68 3.74
C LYS A 143 2.11 -8.45 3.27
N SER A 144 2.52 -9.11 2.20
CA SER A 144 3.87 -9.00 1.64
C SER A 144 4.16 -7.57 1.17
N ALA A 145 3.20 -6.89 0.53
CA ALA A 145 3.33 -5.50 0.10
C ALA A 145 3.53 -4.56 1.29
N ALA A 146 2.69 -4.67 2.33
CA ALA A 146 2.79 -3.85 3.53
C ALA A 146 4.14 -4.04 4.25
N GLU A 147 4.58 -5.29 4.42
CA GLU A 147 5.89 -5.61 5.03
C GLU A 147 7.06 -5.06 4.20
N THR A 148 6.98 -5.18 2.88
CA THR A 148 8.01 -4.67 1.96
C THR A 148 8.10 -3.15 2.06
N TYR A 149 6.97 -2.43 1.97
CA TYR A 149 6.97 -0.98 2.13
C TYR A 149 7.50 -0.54 3.48
N ALA A 150 7.08 -1.20 4.57
CA ALA A 150 7.57 -0.89 5.91
C ALA A 150 9.09 -1.09 6.03
N SER A 151 9.64 -2.14 5.41
CA SER A 151 11.06 -2.47 5.46
C SER A 151 11.95 -1.45 4.75
N VAL A 152 11.44 -0.77 3.71
CA VAL A 152 12.22 0.19 2.93
C VAL A 152 12.16 1.62 3.48
N VAL A 153 11.22 1.92 4.40
CA VAL A 153 11.13 3.24 5.06
C VAL A 153 12.48 3.72 5.63
N PRO A 154 13.21 2.93 6.43
CA PRO A 154 14.49 3.37 6.98
C PRO A 154 15.64 3.40 5.96
N VAL A 155 15.46 2.78 4.79
CA VAL A 155 16.50 2.60 3.78
C VAL A 155 16.55 3.78 2.80
N PHE A 156 15.44 4.46 2.56
CA PHE A 156 15.40 5.63 1.69
C PHE A 156 16.31 6.75 2.19
N ALA A 157 17.18 7.24 1.32
CA ALA A 157 17.97 8.45 1.58
C ALA A 157 17.07 9.70 1.53
N ASN A 158 16.09 9.73 0.64
CA ASN A 158 15.11 10.79 0.54
C ASN A 158 13.98 10.60 1.56
N ARG A 159 13.85 11.54 2.51
CA ARG A 159 12.84 11.51 3.58
C ARG A 159 11.40 11.56 3.08
N ASP A 160 11.14 12.23 1.97
CA ASP A 160 9.80 12.31 1.40
C ASP A 160 9.39 10.96 0.80
N LEU A 161 10.33 10.23 0.17
CA LEU A 161 10.10 8.87 -0.31
C LEU A 161 9.87 7.89 0.86
N ALA A 162 10.64 8.02 1.94
CA ALA A 162 10.40 7.25 3.17
C ALA A 162 8.99 7.47 3.73
N LYS A 163 8.53 8.74 3.75
CA LYS A 163 7.16 9.07 4.19
C LYS A 163 6.11 8.45 3.28
N VAL A 164 6.30 8.49 1.97
CA VAL A 164 5.38 7.86 1.01
C VAL A 164 5.35 6.35 1.19
N ALA A 165 6.51 5.71 1.34
CA ALA A 165 6.56 4.27 1.61
C ALA A 165 5.78 3.89 2.87
N ALA A 166 5.88 4.68 3.94
CA ALA A 166 5.09 4.48 5.15
C ALA A 166 3.58 4.63 4.92
N GLN A 167 3.15 5.54 4.06
CA GLN A 167 1.74 5.71 3.69
C GLN A 167 1.24 4.54 2.84
N LEU A 168 2.03 4.06 1.89
CA LEU A 168 1.70 2.86 1.11
C LEU A 168 1.61 1.64 2.02
N ALA A 169 2.57 1.42 2.92
CA ALA A 169 2.50 0.35 3.91
C ALA A 169 1.20 0.38 4.71
N ALA A 170 0.72 1.57 5.11
CA ALA A 170 -0.55 1.73 5.83
C ALA A 170 -1.75 1.37 4.94
N THR A 171 -1.74 1.69 3.65
CA THR A 171 -2.81 1.33 2.71
C THR A 171 -2.88 -0.18 2.53
N GLU A 172 -1.75 -0.84 2.29
CA GLU A 172 -1.70 -2.30 2.13
C GLU A 172 -2.11 -3.02 3.42
N ALA A 173 -1.77 -2.46 4.60
CA ALA A 173 -2.25 -2.97 5.88
C ALA A 173 -3.78 -2.85 6.03
N MET A 174 -4.41 -1.81 5.49
CA MET A 174 -5.88 -1.68 5.48
C MET A 174 -6.51 -2.71 4.52
N HIS A 175 -5.95 -2.93 3.34
CA HIS A 175 -6.39 -3.98 2.42
C HIS A 175 -6.31 -5.35 3.08
N TYR A 176 -5.18 -5.66 3.71
CA TYR A 176 -4.99 -6.88 4.50
C TYR A 176 -6.06 -7.05 5.59
N ALA A 177 -6.34 -5.99 6.36
CA ALA A 177 -7.32 -6.03 7.43
C ALA A 177 -8.74 -6.32 6.90
N LEU A 178 -9.13 -5.71 5.77
CA LEU A 178 -10.43 -5.95 5.14
C LEU A 178 -10.55 -7.38 4.61
N LEU A 179 -9.51 -7.92 3.96
CA LEU A 179 -9.48 -9.30 3.49
C LEU A 179 -9.50 -10.31 4.64
N SER A 180 -8.77 -10.03 5.73
CA SER A 180 -8.80 -10.85 6.95
C SER A 180 -10.20 -10.93 7.53
N ASN A 181 -10.91 -9.80 7.58
CA ASN A 181 -12.29 -9.76 8.06
C ASN A 181 -13.23 -10.54 7.12
N ALA A 182 -13.08 -10.39 5.81
CA ALA A 182 -13.88 -11.13 4.82
C ALA A 182 -13.68 -12.64 4.92
N LEU A 183 -12.49 -13.10 5.24
CA LEU A 183 -12.18 -14.51 5.48
C LEU A 183 -12.63 -15.01 6.87
N ALA A 184 -13.29 -14.18 7.68
CA ALA A 184 -13.67 -14.49 9.07
C ALA A 184 -12.46 -14.92 9.94
N MET A 185 -11.24 -14.49 9.57
CA MET A 185 -10.02 -14.76 10.33
C MET A 185 -9.97 -13.98 11.65
N GLY A 186 -11.09 -13.36 12.01
CA GLY A 186 -11.18 -12.48 13.19
C GLY A 186 -10.29 -11.25 13.05
N THR A 187 -10.69 -10.15 13.63
CA THR A 187 -9.88 -8.92 13.71
C THR A 187 -8.71 -9.03 14.69
N GLY A 188 -8.35 -10.25 15.06
CA GLY A 188 -7.15 -10.56 15.83
C GLY A 188 -5.88 -10.26 15.05
N ILE A 189 -5.83 -9.09 14.40
CA ILE A 189 -4.57 -8.46 14.06
C ILE A 189 -3.98 -7.97 15.37
N GLY A 190 -3.55 -8.91 16.19
CA GLY A 190 -2.55 -8.60 17.19
C GLY A 190 -1.32 -8.14 16.42
N ALA A 191 -0.60 -7.16 16.95
CA ALA A 191 0.66 -6.69 16.38
C ALA A 191 1.63 -7.85 16.02
N SER A 192 1.50 -8.99 16.69
CA SER A 192 2.24 -10.24 16.44
C SER A 192 1.94 -10.94 15.11
N GLY A 193 0.82 -10.64 14.43
CA GLY A 193 0.52 -11.22 13.10
C GLY A 193 1.13 -10.44 11.94
N PHE A 194 1.48 -9.16 12.19
CA PHE A 194 1.98 -8.24 11.17
C PHE A 194 3.49 -7.99 11.28
N PHE A 195 4.01 -8.01 12.50
CA PHE A 195 5.44 -7.83 12.75
C PHE A 195 6.01 -9.15 13.27
N PRO A 196 7.04 -9.70 12.62
CA PRO A 196 7.78 -10.84 13.20
C PRO A 196 8.35 -10.43 14.56
N ALA A 197 8.27 -11.36 15.51
CA ALA A 197 8.84 -11.20 16.82
C ALA A 197 10.36 -11.06 16.75
#